data_281ea171b1141204ff347e8fae6dbd84
#
_entry.id   281ea171b1141204ff347e8fae6dbd84
#
_cell.length_a   1.000
_cell.length_b   1.000
_cell.length_c   1.000
_cell.angle_alpha   90.00
_cell.angle_beta   90.00
_cell.angle_gamma   90.00
#
_symmetry.space_group_name_H-M   'P 1'
#
loop_
_entity.id
_entity.type
_entity.pdbx_description
1 polymer ?
#
loop_
_entity_poly.entity_id
_entity_poly.type
_entity_poly.pdbx_seq_one_letter_code
_entity_poly.pdbx_strand_id
1 'polypeptide(L)'
;MPHTSRRRFIAQGASLTGLLAWGTPHAAPATAATDTHTDARFVFIIQRGAADGLHTLVPYGDPAYARLRGELALPVEQATRLDSLFALHPALAQVAAMYTQGEVLLVHAVASPYRERSHFDGQNVLETGGNQPYQMRDGWLNRLQGLLPQRPRAIALAPTVPVALRGDSKVLSYAPSNLRAPSDDLLLRVQQLYRSDTQLDALWTTALQTRGMASSEVTRQDPASLGTLAASFLVRDDGPRIAMLETEGWDTHSGQAGRMASQLKGLDALLGALRTGLGDTWARTTVLVATEFGRTAAANGTGGTDHGTGAVALLLGGRVQGGRVLADWPGLDTPALLDGRDLRPTLG
;
A
#
# COMPACT_ATOMS: atom_id res chain seq x y z
N MET A 1 -9.06 -6.67 36.24
CA MET A 1 -9.24 -7.41 35.00
C MET A 1 -7.86 -7.72 34.42
N PRO A 2 -7.48 -8.95 34.15
CA PRO A 2 -6.10 -9.30 33.80
C PRO A 2 -5.81 -8.98 32.32
N HIS A 3 -4.73 -8.25 32.09
CA HIS A 3 -4.16 -7.96 30.79
C HIS A 3 -3.70 -9.25 30.09
N THR A 4 -4.29 -9.60 28.98
CA THR A 4 -3.83 -10.70 28.13
C THR A 4 -2.61 -10.26 27.33
N SER A 5 -1.46 -10.86 27.62
CA SER A 5 -0.18 -10.59 26.98
C SER A 5 -0.20 -11.03 25.50
N ARG A 6 0.44 -10.23 24.61
CA ARG A 6 0.64 -10.50 23.17
C ARG A 6 1.21 -11.88 22.84
N ARG A 7 1.87 -12.55 23.81
CA ARG A 7 2.38 -13.91 23.66
C ARG A 7 1.30 -15.01 23.68
N ARG A 8 0.09 -14.74 24.19
CA ARG A 8 -1.01 -15.72 24.19
C ARG A 8 -1.76 -15.82 22.87
N PHE A 9 -1.70 -14.80 22.02
CA PHE A 9 -2.38 -14.82 20.73
C PHE A 9 -1.69 -15.76 19.72
N ILE A 10 -0.37 -15.93 19.82
CA ILE A 10 0.40 -16.86 18.96
C ILE A 10 0.25 -18.32 19.40
N ALA A 11 -0.08 -18.56 20.68
CA ALA A 11 -0.19 -19.92 21.22
C ALA A 11 -1.59 -20.56 21.02
N GLN A 12 -2.62 -19.82 20.65
CA GLN A 12 -3.98 -20.34 20.46
C GLN A 12 -4.30 -20.77 19.04
N GLY A 13 -3.41 -20.57 18.07
CA GLY A 13 -3.55 -21.03 16.69
C GLY A 13 -3.14 -22.49 16.42
N ALA A 14 -2.68 -23.25 17.42
CA ALA A 14 -2.08 -24.55 17.22
C ALA A 14 -2.78 -25.71 17.96
N SER A 15 -4.08 -25.64 18.24
CA SER A 15 -4.79 -26.74 18.91
C SER A 15 -6.20 -26.92 18.39
N LEU A 16 -6.33 -27.55 17.21
CA LEU A 16 -7.56 -28.23 16.78
C LEU A 16 -7.20 -29.30 15.74
N THR A 17 -6.61 -30.41 16.22
CA THR A 17 -6.64 -31.69 15.53
C THR A 17 -6.73 -32.79 16.58
N GLY A 18 -7.87 -33.42 16.62
CA GLY A 18 -8.10 -34.64 17.36
C GLY A 18 -9.51 -35.10 17.20
N LEU A 19 -9.72 -36.06 16.29
CA LEU A 19 -10.40 -37.32 16.55
C LEU A 19 -10.98 -37.95 15.26
N LEU A 20 -10.52 -39.17 15.05
CA LEU A 20 -11.16 -40.33 14.42
C LEU A 20 -10.96 -40.58 12.93
N ALA A 21 -10.11 -41.57 12.61
CA ALA A 21 -10.60 -42.85 12.08
C ALA A 21 -9.44 -43.79 11.82
N TRP A 22 -9.54 -45.00 12.27
CA TRP A 22 -8.66 -46.13 11.96
C TRP A 22 -8.81 -46.48 10.45
N GLY A 23 -7.74 -46.35 9.73
CA GLY A 23 -7.58 -46.85 8.37
C GLY A 23 -6.08 -47.06 8.14
N THR A 24 -5.69 -48.28 7.78
CA THR A 24 -4.31 -48.70 7.54
C THR A 24 -3.56 -47.82 6.57
N PRO A 25 -2.27 -47.50 6.83
CA PRO A 25 -1.54 -46.58 5.96
C PRO A 25 -0.96 -47.34 4.78
N HIS A 26 -1.45 -47.06 3.58
CA HIS A 26 -0.64 -47.21 2.38
C HIS A 26 0.14 -45.89 2.24
N ALA A 27 1.37 -45.88 2.69
CA ALA A 27 2.30 -44.78 2.49
C ALA A 27 2.68 -44.76 0.99
N ALA A 28 2.01 -43.88 0.25
CA ALA A 28 2.60 -43.35 -0.98
C ALA A 28 3.74 -42.41 -0.60
N PRO A 29 4.91 -42.46 -1.26
CA PRO A 29 5.96 -41.51 -0.99
C PRO A 29 5.45 -40.12 -1.35
N ALA A 30 5.25 -39.28 -0.35
CA ALA A 30 5.07 -37.86 -0.55
C ALA A 30 6.39 -37.33 -1.13
N THR A 31 6.45 -37.17 -2.44
CA THR A 31 7.43 -36.30 -3.06
C THR A 31 7.14 -34.90 -2.52
N ALA A 32 7.84 -34.52 -1.46
CA ALA A 32 7.93 -33.14 -1.04
C ALA A 32 8.56 -32.35 -2.19
N ALA A 33 7.74 -31.78 -3.03
CA ALA A 33 8.16 -30.71 -3.90
C ALA A 33 8.48 -29.54 -2.99
N THR A 34 9.75 -29.46 -2.59
CA THR A 34 10.33 -28.25 -2.02
C THR A 34 10.51 -27.22 -3.13
N ASP A 35 9.41 -26.75 -3.68
CA ASP A 35 9.43 -25.57 -4.52
C ASP A 35 9.40 -24.35 -3.59
N THR A 36 10.59 -24.00 -3.06
CA THR A 36 10.83 -22.86 -2.19
C THR A 36 10.86 -21.53 -2.95
N HIS A 37 10.52 -21.54 -4.22
CA HIS A 37 10.34 -20.34 -5.01
C HIS A 37 8.97 -19.72 -4.73
N THR A 38 8.89 -18.80 -3.78
CA THR A 38 7.71 -17.96 -3.69
C THR A 38 7.72 -16.98 -4.86
N ASP A 39 7.00 -17.30 -5.91
CA ASP A 39 6.79 -16.40 -7.06
C ASP A 39 5.74 -15.30 -6.73
N ALA A 40 5.61 -14.98 -5.45
CA ALA A 40 4.73 -13.94 -4.95
C ALA A 40 5.27 -12.54 -5.30
N ARG A 41 4.34 -11.61 -5.53
CA ARG A 41 4.63 -10.19 -5.74
C ARG A 41 4.04 -9.39 -4.59
N PHE A 42 4.78 -8.38 -4.16
CA PHE A 42 4.31 -7.43 -3.17
C PHE A 42 4.48 -6.00 -3.68
N VAL A 43 3.41 -5.20 -3.56
CA VAL A 43 3.42 -3.78 -3.93
C VAL A 43 3.00 -2.96 -2.72
N PHE A 44 3.81 -1.99 -2.34
CA PHE A 44 3.45 -1.00 -1.34
C PHE A 44 3.21 0.35 -1.99
N ILE A 45 2.05 0.93 -1.75
CA ILE A 45 1.67 2.28 -2.22
C ILE A 45 1.42 3.14 -1.00
N ILE A 46 2.24 4.16 -0.81
CA ILE A 46 2.03 5.13 0.25
C ILE A 46 1.24 6.34 -0.27
N GLN A 47 0.22 6.74 0.46
CA GLN A 47 -0.56 7.97 0.22
C GLN A 47 -0.02 9.07 1.13
N ARG A 48 0.94 9.90 0.62
CA ARG A 48 1.59 10.95 1.41
C ARG A 48 0.70 12.16 1.61
N GLY A 49 0.43 12.49 2.86
CA GLY A 49 -0.38 13.65 3.25
C GLY A 49 -1.63 13.27 4.04
N ALA A 50 -1.63 12.14 4.75
CA ALA A 50 -2.72 11.75 5.64
C ALA A 50 -4.07 11.66 4.90
N ALA A 51 -4.20 10.69 4.01
CA ALA A 51 -5.42 10.45 3.24
C ALA A 51 -6.64 10.27 4.14
N ASP A 52 -7.73 10.97 3.84
CA ASP A 52 -8.95 10.94 4.66
C ASP A 52 -9.71 9.60 4.49
N GLY A 53 -9.62 8.76 5.52
CA GLY A 53 -10.28 7.46 5.56
C GLY A 53 -11.81 7.56 5.52
N LEU A 54 -12.40 8.56 6.21
CA LEU A 54 -13.85 8.77 6.23
C LEU A 54 -14.41 9.30 4.90
N HIS A 55 -13.55 9.85 4.05
CA HIS A 55 -13.92 10.26 2.70
C HIS A 55 -13.69 9.13 1.66
N THR A 56 -12.74 8.26 1.94
CA THR A 56 -12.41 7.10 1.08
C THR A 56 -13.40 5.95 1.27
N LEU A 57 -13.63 5.56 2.52
CA LEU A 57 -14.55 4.50 2.95
C LEU A 57 -15.56 5.10 3.92
N VAL A 58 -16.70 5.48 3.39
CA VAL A 58 -17.72 6.31 4.03
C VAL A 58 -18.57 5.47 4.98
N PRO A 59 -18.58 5.76 6.28
CA PRO A 59 -19.45 5.07 7.24
C PRO A 59 -20.85 5.67 7.24
N TYR A 60 -21.56 5.57 6.12
CA TYR A 60 -22.87 6.19 5.90
C TYR A 60 -23.94 5.71 6.88
N GLY A 61 -23.78 4.49 7.41
CA GLY A 61 -24.67 3.92 8.42
C GLY A 61 -24.44 4.46 9.84
N ASP A 62 -23.35 5.22 10.07
CA ASP A 62 -23.12 5.88 11.36
C ASP A 62 -23.95 7.15 11.46
N PRO A 63 -24.86 7.28 12.47
CA PRO A 63 -25.77 8.43 12.57
C PRO A 63 -25.06 9.76 12.79
N ALA A 64 -23.82 9.78 13.29
CA ALA A 64 -23.05 10.98 13.49
C ALA A 64 -22.28 11.45 12.23
N TYR A 65 -22.14 10.58 11.21
CA TYR A 65 -21.33 10.85 10.02
C TYR A 65 -21.73 12.16 9.32
N ALA A 66 -22.98 12.26 8.90
CA ALA A 66 -23.43 13.42 8.12
C ALA A 66 -23.29 14.74 8.92
N ARG A 67 -23.60 14.71 10.21
CA ARG A 67 -23.47 15.89 11.08
C ARG A 67 -22.02 16.34 11.26
N LEU A 68 -21.08 15.41 11.45
CA LEU A 68 -19.67 15.74 11.61
C LEU A 68 -19.01 16.20 10.31
N ARG A 69 -19.35 15.55 9.20
CA ARG A 69 -18.76 15.87 7.90
C ARG A 69 -19.37 17.13 7.24
N GLY A 70 -20.58 17.52 7.63
CA GLY A 70 -21.24 18.72 7.06
C GLY A 70 -21.24 18.67 5.53
N GLU A 71 -20.67 19.70 4.88
CA GLU A 71 -20.56 19.78 3.43
C GLU A 71 -19.63 18.71 2.79
N LEU A 72 -18.77 18.09 3.58
CA LEU A 72 -17.93 16.96 3.13
C LEU A 72 -18.64 15.61 3.20
N ALA A 73 -19.87 15.56 3.75
CA ALA A 73 -20.64 14.33 3.79
C ALA A 73 -20.99 13.89 2.36
N LEU A 74 -20.58 12.71 2.00
CA LEU A 74 -20.92 12.12 0.70
C LEU A 74 -22.32 11.54 0.77
N PRO A 75 -23.25 11.95 -0.14
CA PRO A 75 -24.56 11.33 -0.23
C PRO A 75 -24.43 9.85 -0.60
N VAL A 76 -25.12 8.98 0.14
CA VAL A 76 -24.99 7.53 -0.05
C VAL A 76 -25.45 7.07 -1.43
N GLU A 77 -26.33 7.83 -2.09
CA GLU A 77 -26.81 7.59 -3.44
C GLU A 77 -25.70 7.73 -4.49
N GLN A 78 -24.66 8.49 -4.18
CA GLN A 78 -23.49 8.67 -5.04
C GLN A 78 -22.40 7.66 -4.76
N ALA A 79 -22.41 7.00 -3.59
CA ALA A 79 -21.38 6.06 -3.15
C ALA A 79 -21.71 4.63 -3.55
N THR A 80 -20.71 3.77 -3.66
CA THR A 80 -20.89 2.33 -3.85
C THR A 80 -21.06 1.66 -2.49
N ARG A 81 -22.28 1.24 -2.16
CA ARG A 81 -22.57 0.53 -0.90
C ARG A 81 -21.86 -0.81 -0.87
N LEU A 82 -21.19 -1.10 0.23
CA LEU A 82 -20.48 -2.36 0.46
C LEU A 82 -21.25 -3.27 1.44
N ASP A 83 -21.79 -2.65 2.51
CA ASP A 83 -22.61 -3.32 3.53
C ASP A 83 -23.60 -2.32 4.14
N SER A 84 -24.16 -2.62 5.31
CA SER A 84 -25.11 -1.74 6.03
C SER A 84 -24.47 -0.51 6.66
N LEU A 85 -23.14 -0.49 6.85
CA LEU A 85 -22.42 0.57 7.53
C LEU A 85 -21.54 1.37 6.55
N PHE A 86 -20.88 0.71 5.61
CA PHE A 86 -19.84 1.31 4.77
C PHE A 86 -20.22 1.40 3.29
N ALA A 87 -19.77 2.48 2.67
CA ALA A 87 -19.79 2.67 1.23
C ALA A 87 -18.46 3.22 0.73
N LEU A 88 -18.07 2.84 -0.47
CA LEU A 88 -16.83 3.31 -1.12
C LEU A 88 -17.09 4.59 -1.90
N HIS A 89 -16.15 5.52 -1.87
CA HIS A 89 -16.21 6.76 -2.65
C HIS A 89 -16.40 6.45 -4.15
N PRO A 90 -17.26 7.18 -4.90
CA PRO A 90 -17.62 6.86 -6.29
C PRO A 90 -16.43 6.93 -7.26
N ALA A 91 -15.39 7.67 -6.94
CA ALA A 91 -14.17 7.73 -7.74
C ALA A 91 -13.35 6.42 -7.75
N LEU A 92 -13.68 5.44 -6.90
CA LEU A 92 -13.01 4.16 -6.76
C LEU A 92 -13.78 3.03 -7.49
N ALA A 93 -14.18 3.26 -8.73
CA ALA A 93 -15.02 2.33 -9.49
C ALA A 93 -14.33 0.98 -9.80
N GLN A 94 -13.04 0.99 -10.16
CA GLN A 94 -12.28 -0.24 -10.40
C GLN A 94 -12.01 -1.00 -9.11
N VAL A 95 -11.69 -0.28 -8.01
CA VAL A 95 -11.55 -0.88 -6.69
C VAL A 95 -12.88 -1.52 -6.24
N ALA A 96 -14.02 -0.88 -6.49
CA ALA A 96 -15.34 -1.46 -6.21
C ALA A 96 -15.61 -2.74 -7.01
N ALA A 97 -15.24 -2.77 -8.28
CA ALA A 97 -15.33 -3.97 -9.12
C ALA A 97 -14.44 -5.11 -8.59
N MET A 98 -13.18 -4.79 -8.21
CA MET A 98 -12.27 -5.77 -7.57
C MET A 98 -12.81 -6.25 -6.21
N TYR A 99 -13.43 -5.36 -5.42
CA TYR A 99 -14.08 -5.73 -4.16
C TYR A 99 -15.17 -6.77 -4.38
N THR A 100 -16.04 -6.56 -5.36
CA THR A 100 -17.11 -7.52 -5.72
C THR A 100 -16.56 -8.88 -6.15
N GLN A 101 -15.35 -8.90 -6.72
CA GLN A 101 -14.64 -10.13 -7.10
C GLN A 101 -13.91 -10.81 -5.93
N GLY A 102 -13.97 -10.23 -4.73
CA GLY A 102 -13.29 -10.77 -3.55
C GLY A 102 -11.78 -10.47 -3.51
N GLU A 103 -11.30 -9.54 -4.33
CA GLU A 103 -9.87 -9.21 -4.46
C GLU A 103 -9.44 -8.01 -3.60
N VAL A 104 -10.35 -7.38 -2.86
CA VAL A 104 -10.05 -6.20 -2.01
C VAL A 104 -10.57 -6.42 -0.60
N LEU A 105 -9.70 -6.27 0.38
CA LEU A 105 -9.99 -6.13 1.80
C LEU A 105 -9.76 -4.67 2.18
N LEU A 106 -10.79 -4.02 2.69
CA LEU A 106 -10.71 -2.66 3.23
C LEU A 106 -10.56 -2.76 4.75
N VAL A 107 -9.57 -2.05 5.30
CA VAL A 107 -9.29 -2.04 6.76
C VAL A 107 -9.55 -0.64 7.26
N HIS A 108 -10.62 -0.44 8.05
CA HIS A 108 -10.98 0.87 8.60
C HIS A 108 -10.54 1.03 10.06
N ALA A 109 -10.43 2.27 10.49
CA ALA A 109 -9.99 2.64 11.85
C ALA A 109 -8.61 2.05 12.19
N VAL A 110 -7.69 2.05 11.22
CA VAL A 110 -6.30 1.60 11.38
C VAL A 110 -5.38 2.80 11.56
N ALA A 111 -4.34 2.65 12.36
CA ALA A 111 -3.29 3.65 12.50
C ALA A 111 -1.93 3.03 12.85
N SER A 112 -0.84 3.70 12.45
CA SER A 112 0.50 3.45 13.00
C SER A 112 0.54 3.80 14.48
N PRO A 113 1.59 3.45 15.24
CA PRO A 113 1.74 3.86 16.63
C PRO A 113 1.97 5.37 16.82
N TYR A 114 2.31 6.10 15.76
CA TYR A 114 2.61 7.54 15.81
C TYR A 114 1.35 8.39 16.05
N ARG A 115 1.46 9.43 16.91
CA ARG A 115 0.30 10.25 17.35
C ARG A 115 0.53 11.77 17.26
N GLU A 116 1.73 12.24 16.90
CA GLU A 116 2.06 13.69 16.93
C GLU A 116 1.69 14.43 15.64
N ARG A 117 1.18 13.72 14.62
CA ARG A 117 0.58 14.31 13.40
C ARG A 117 1.55 15.16 12.53
N SER A 118 2.86 14.86 12.60
CA SER A 118 3.86 15.39 11.67
C SER A 118 3.98 14.42 10.48
N HIS A 119 3.81 14.89 9.26
CA HIS A 119 3.89 14.03 8.07
C HIS A 119 5.24 13.34 7.96
N PHE A 120 6.35 14.07 8.12
CA PHE A 120 7.69 13.48 7.98
C PHE A 120 7.94 12.38 9.01
N ASP A 121 7.55 12.62 10.24
CA ASP A 121 7.73 11.67 11.33
C ASP A 121 6.78 10.47 11.20
N GLY A 122 5.52 10.71 10.86
CA GLY A 122 4.54 9.66 10.62
C GLY A 122 4.92 8.76 9.44
N GLN A 123 5.41 9.35 8.35
CA GLN A 123 5.94 8.61 7.20
C GLN A 123 7.17 7.81 7.59
N ASN A 124 8.09 8.37 8.38
CA ASN A 124 9.24 7.64 8.86
C ASN A 124 8.83 6.40 9.67
N VAL A 125 7.88 6.53 10.61
CA VAL A 125 7.35 5.41 11.40
C VAL A 125 6.68 4.38 10.50
N LEU A 126 5.82 4.79 9.56
CA LEU A 126 5.14 3.89 8.63
C LEU A 126 6.14 3.13 7.74
N GLU A 127 7.15 3.81 7.24
CA GLU A 127 8.12 3.23 6.31
C GLU A 127 9.21 2.41 7.00
N THR A 128 9.55 2.73 8.25
CA THR A 128 10.50 1.94 9.03
C THR A 128 9.83 0.78 9.77
N GLY A 129 8.51 0.87 10.03
CA GLY A 129 7.81 -0.07 10.91
C GLY A 129 8.25 0.05 12.38
N GLY A 130 8.85 1.19 12.75
CA GLY A 130 9.24 1.52 14.12
C GLY A 130 8.05 2.02 14.95
N ASN A 131 8.30 2.27 16.24
CA ASN A 131 7.31 2.85 17.14
C ASN A 131 7.46 4.37 17.31
N GLN A 132 8.64 4.90 17.00
CA GLN A 132 9.00 6.31 17.12
C GLN A 132 9.77 6.76 15.87
N PRO A 133 9.66 8.04 15.49
CA PRO A 133 10.41 8.61 14.37
C PRO A 133 11.92 8.43 14.56
N TYR A 134 12.61 8.11 13.48
CA TYR A 134 14.07 7.99 13.39
C TYR A 134 14.72 6.97 14.34
N GLN A 135 13.91 6.14 15.01
CA GLN A 135 14.38 5.04 15.85
C GLN A 135 15.12 3.98 15.01
N MET A 136 14.64 3.74 13.80
CA MET A 136 15.22 2.81 12.85
C MET A 136 15.77 3.55 11.64
N ARG A 137 16.87 3.06 11.09
CA ARG A 137 17.51 3.67 9.91
C ARG A 137 17.15 2.97 8.61
N ASP A 138 16.71 1.72 8.70
CA ASP A 138 16.33 0.88 7.59
C ASP A 138 14.80 0.72 7.49
N GLY A 139 14.33 0.50 6.28
CA GLY A 139 12.93 0.32 5.98
C GLY A 139 12.47 -1.12 6.12
N TRP A 140 11.19 -1.32 6.46
CA TRP A 140 10.64 -2.65 6.67
C TRP A 140 10.61 -3.50 5.39
N LEU A 141 10.46 -2.88 4.20
CA LEU A 141 10.52 -3.60 2.91
C LEU A 141 11.93 -4.08 2.60
N ASN A 142 12.97 -3.31 2.95
CA ASN A 142 14.36 -3.74 2.77
C ASN A 142 14.69 -4.93 3.69
N ARG A 143 14.23 -4.88 4.96
CA ARG A 143 14.35 -6.02 5.88
C ARG A 143 13.58 -7.25 5.37
N LEU A 144 12.35 -7.06 4.87
CA LEU A 144 11.58 -8.15 4.26
C LEU A 144 12.35 -8.79 3.09
N GLN A 145 12.92 -7.98 2.21
CA GLN A 145 13.74 -8.47 1.10
C GLN A 145 14.90 -9.34 1.59
N GLY A 146 15.56 -8.95 2.68
CA GLY A 146 16.67 -9.70 3.29
C GLY A 146 16.28 -11.03 3.90
N LEU A 147 15.01 -11.18 4.32
CA LEU A 147 14.47 -12.40 4.92
C LEU A 147 13.95 -13.40 3.89
N LEU A 148 13.66 -12.97 2.67
CA LEU A 148 13.12 -13.85 1.63
C LEU A 148 14.21 -14.76 1.05
N PRO A 149 13.89 -16.04 0.75
CA PRO A 149 14.78 -16.92 0.02
C PRO A 149 15.20 -16.26 -1.31
N GLN A 150 16.46 -16.43 -1.69
CA GLN A 150 17.04 -15.89 -2.93
C GLN A 150 17.07 -14.34 -3.02
N ARG A 151 16.70 -13.62 -1.97
CA ARG A 151 16.75 -12.16 -1.89
C ARG A 151 16.23 -11.48 -3.16
N PRO A 152 14.92 -11.58 -3.45
CA PRO A 152 14.35 -11.05 -4.67
C PRO A 152 14.64 -9.54 -4.74
N ARG A 153 14.85 -9.04 -5.96
CA ARG A 153 15.08 -7.59 -6.14
C ARG A 153 13.82 -6.82 -5.77
N ALA A 154 14.02 -5.64 -5.18
CA ALA A 154 12.98 -4.64 -4.98
C ALA A 154 13.22 -3.44 -5.89
N ILE A 155 12.14 -2.73 -6.25
CA ILE A 155 12.19 -1.52 -7.06
C ILE A 155 11.41 -0.38 -6.40
N ALA A 156 12.02 0.80 -6.34
CA ALA A 156 11.33 2.06 -6.07
C ALA A 156 10.91 2.69 -7.41
N LEU A 157 9.62 2.93 -7.60
CA LEU A 157 9.12 3.72 -8.73
C LEU A 157 9.01 5.19 -8.30
N ALA A 158 10.16 5.78 -8.02
CA ALA A 158 10.32 7.12 -7.50
C ALA A 158 11.70 7.69 -7.90
N PRO A 159 11.88 9.03 -7.92
CA PRO A 159 13.17 9.65 -8.23
C PRO A 159 14.26 9.32 -7.22
N THR A 160 13.89 9.02 -5.98
CA THR A 160 14.80 8.61 -4.89
C THR A 160 14.29 7.36 -4.22
N VAL A 161 15.18 6.58 -3.60
CA VAL A 161 14.77 5.39 -2.85
C VAL A 161 14.07 5.81 -1.56
N PRO A 162 12.76 5.49 -1.39
CA PRO A 162 11.99 5.78 -0.18
C PRO A 162 12.56 5.07 1.05
N VAL A 163 12.25 5.59 2.24
CA VAL A 163 12.76 5.04 3.50
C VAL A 163 12.41 3.56 3.67
N ALA A 164 11.21 3.14 3.28
CA ALA A 164 10.79 1.74 3.37
C ALA A 164 11.72 0.75 2.65
N LEU A 165 12.40 1.20 1.61
CA LEU A 165 13.34 0.39 0.81
C LEU A 165 14.82 0.65 1.13
N ARG A 166 15.15 1.55 2.05
CA ARG A 166 16.55 1.80 2.47
C ARG A 166 17.03 0.71 3.42
N GLY A 167 18.29 0.30 3.27
CA GLY A 167 18.95 -0.70 4.10
C GLY A 167 20.04 -1.46 3.35
N ASP A 168 20.45 -2.63 3.87
CA ASP A 168 21.58 -3.40 3.35
C ASP A 168 21.28 -4.14 2.04
N SER A 169 20.00 -4.42 1.77
CA SER A 169 19.60 -5.09 0.53
C SER A 169 19.61 -4.11 -0.64
N LYS A 170 20.17 -4.53 -1.78
CA LYS A 170 20.22 -3.71 -3.00
C LYS A 170 18.82 -3.52 -3.60
N VAL A 171 18.51 -2.28 -3.94
CA VAL A 171 17.21 -1.87 -4.49
C VAL A 171 17.43 -1.17 -5.83
N LEU A 172 16.55 -1.46 -6.80
CA LEU A 172 16.47 -0.74 -8.05
C LEU A 172 15.64 0.54 -7.84
N SER A 173 15.94 1.58 -8.63
CA SER A 173 15.14 2.80 -8.68
C SER A 173 14.89 3.18 -10.12
N TYR A 174 13.66 3.53 -10.44
CA TYR A 174 13.26 4.03 -11.75
C TYR A 174 12.15 5.06 -11.61
N ALA A 175 12.29 6.16 -12.34
CA ALA A 175 11.24 7.17 -12.48
C ALA A 175 11.09 7.52 -13.97
N PRO A 176 9.87 7.55 -14.53
CA PRO A 176 9.65 8.08 -15.86
C PRO A 176 10.14 9.52 -15.92
N SER A 177 10.76 9.91 -17.03
CA SER A 177 11.28 11.25 -17.23
C SER A 177 10.68 11.86 -18.49
N ASN A 178 10.30 13.13 -18.42
CA ASN A 178 9.88 13.92 -19.57
C ASN A 178 11.08 14.48 -20.37
N LEU A 179 12.31 14.23 -19.92
CA LEU A 179 13.52 14.60 -20.62
C LEU A 179 13.66 13.75 -21.89
N ARG A 180 14.21 14.37 -22.94
CA ARG A 180 14.55 13.63 -24.16
C ARG A 180 15.46 12.44 -23.82
N ALA A 181 15.12 11.27 -24.34
CA ALA A 181 15.95 10.09 -24.15
C ALA A 181 17.38 10.36 -24.65
N PRO A 182 18.41 10.02 -23.84
CA PRO A 182 19.80 10.16 -24.27
C PRO A 182 20.09 9.23 -25.45
N SER A 183 20.96 9.67 -26.36
CA SER A 183 21.42 8.85 -27.46
C SER A 183 22.29 7.68 -26.95
N ASP A 184 22.32 6.59 -27.73
CA ASP A 184 23.17 5.41 -27.40
C ASP A 184 24.66 5.79 -27.34
N ASP A 185 25.11 6.73 -28.21
CA ASP A 185 26.46 7.28 -28.18
C ASP A 185 26.79 7.97 -26.86
N LEU A 186 25.85 8.78 -26.33
CA LEU A 186 26.03 9.43 -25.02
C LEU A 186 26.12 8.38 -23.91
N LEU A 187 25.26 7.36 -23.93
CA LEU A 187 25.28 6.28 -22.94
C LEU A 187 26.59 5.51 -22.95
N LEU A 188 27.12 5.20 -24.14
CA LEU A 188 28.42 4.54 -24.30
C LEU A 188 29.57 5.41 -23.78
N ARG A 189 29.57 6.71 -24.05
CA ARG A 189 30.61 7.64 -23.52
C ARG A 189 30.58 7.70 -22.00
N VAL A 190 29.40 7.78 -21.39
CA VAL A 190 29.26 7.76 -19.93
C VAL A 190 29.75 6.45 -19.35
N GLN A 191 29.43 5.32 -19.98
CA GLN A 191 29.94 4.02 -19.59
C GLN A 191 31.48 3.95 -19.64
N GLN A 192 32.09 4.50 -20.67
CA GLN A 192 33.55 4.55 -20.80
C GLN A 192 34.19 5.39 -19.70
N LEU A 193 33.57 6.51 -19.31
CA LEU A 193 34.05 7.36 -18.22
C LEU A 193 34.01 6.64 -16.85
N TYR A 194 33.00 5.79 -16.63
CA TYR A 194 32.84 5.09 -15.36
C TYR A 194 33.61 3.79 -15.22
N ARG A 195 34.18 3.24 -16.34
CA ARG A 195 34.90 1.96 -16.34
C ARG A 195 36.06 1.86 -15.34
N SER A 196 36.73 2.98 -15.06
CA SER A 196 37.85 3.00 -14.12
C SER A 196 37.44 3.04 -12.65
N ASP A 197 36.17 3.33 -12.36
CA ASP A 197 35.61 3.35 -11.02
C ASP A 197 34.64 2.16 -10.86
N THR A 198 35.04 1.17 -10.07
CA THR A 198 34.27 -0.07 -9.88
C THR A 198 32.88 0.16 -9.31
N GLN A 199 32.68 1.23 -8.49
CA GLN A 199 31.37 1.55 -7.93
C GLN A 199 30.48 2.21 -8.97
N LEU A 200 30.99 3.19 -9.70
CA LEU A 200 30.22 3.88 -10.75
C LEU A 200 29.91 2.96 -11.92
N ASP A 201 30.83 2.10 -12.34
CA ASP A 201 30.58 1.12 -13.41
C ASP A 201 29.47 0.14 -13.04
N ALA A 202 29.50 -0.38 -11.81
CA ALA A 202 28.45 -1.28 -11.30
C ALA A 202 27.07 -0.60 -11.20
N LEU A 203 27.01 0.66 -10.71
CA LEU A 203 25.79 1.44 -10.63
C LEU A 203 25.24 1.77 -12.01
N TRP A 204 26.10 2.18 -12.94
CA TRP A 204 25.73 2.48 -14.33
C TRP A 204 25.18 1.27 -15.05
N THR A 205 25.82 0.12 -14.91
CA THR A 205 25.36 -1.15 -15.47
C THR A 205 23.96 -1.50 -14.95
N THR A 206 23.75 -1.36 -13.62
CA THR A 206 22.44 -1.59 -13.00
C THR A 206 21.39 -0.62 -13.53
N ALA A 207 21.72 0.65 -13.70
CA ALA A 207 20.80 1.67 -14.23
C ALA A 207 20.38 1.36 -15.68
N LEU A 208 21.34 0.95 -16.53
CA LEU A 208 21.03 0.55 -17.92
C LEU A 208 20.15 -0.71 -17.97
N GLN A 209 20.43 -1.71 -17.13
CA GLN A 209 19.60 -2.91 -17.02
C GLN A 209 18.18 -2.55 -16.57
N THR A 210 18.05 -1.71 -15.52
CA THR A 210 16.74 -1.27 -15.01
C THR A 210 15.96 -0.52 -16.08
N ARG A 211 16.64 0.39 -16.82
CA ARG A 211 16.04 1.09 -17.96
C ARG A 211 15.56 0.12 -19.05
N GLY A 212 16.35 -0.92 -19.37
CA GLY A 212 15.98 -1.95 -20.34
C GLY A 212 14.80 -2.84 -19.91
N MET A 213 14.49 -2.89 -18.62
CA MET A 213 13.30 -3.58 -18.10
C MET A 213 12.03 -2.72 -18.20
N ALA A 214 12.16 -1.38 -18.21
CA ALA A 214 11.01 -0.49 -18.30
C ALA A 214 10.34 -0.60 -19.67
N SER A 215 9.00 -0.58 -19.69
CA SER A 215 8.25 -0.47 -20.94
C SER A 215 8.58 0.86 -21.63
N SER A 216 8.98 0.80 -22.90
CA SER A 216 9.26 2.00 -23.72
C SER A 216 8.01 2.86 -23.97
N GLU A 217 6.82 2.31 -23.71
CA GLU A 217 5.55 2.99 -23.90
C GLU A 217 5.18 3.95 -22.77
N VAL A 218 5.80 3.79 -21.59
CA VAL A 218 5.49 4.60 -20.40
C VAL A 218 6.45 5.78 -20.30
N THR A 219 6.07 6.91 -20.87
CA THR A 219 6.81 8.17 -20.78
C THR A 219 6.15 9.20 -19.85
N ARG A 220 4.95 8.91 -19.34
CA ARG A 220 4.15 9.83 -18.52
C ARG A 220 4.19 9.44 -17.05
N GLN A 221 4.01 10.45 -16.20
CA GLN A 221 3.95 10.26 -14.73
C GLN A 221 2.51 10.28 -14.20
N ASP A 222 1.51 10.11 -15.07
CA ASP A 222 0.13 9.98 -14.60
C ASP A 222 -0.07 8.63 -13.86
N PRO A 223 -1.06 8.56 -12.96
CA PRO A 223 -1.24 7.38 -12.11
C PRO A 223 -1.43 6.06 -12.85
N ALA A 224 -2.18 6.05 -13.97
CA ALA A 224 -2.38 4.84 -14.76
C ALA A 224 -1.07 4.37 -15.42
N SER A 225 -0.29 5.31 -15.95
CA SER A 225 1.05 5.02 -16.51
C SER A 225 1.99 4.43 -15.46
N LEU A 226 1.95 4.92 -14.21
CA LEU A 226 2.74 4.36 -13.10
C LEU A 226 2.29 2.93 -12.75
N GLY A 227 1.00 2.64 -12.78
CA GLY A 227 0.47 1.28 -12.58
C GLY A 227 0.94 0.31 -13.66
N THR A 228 0.87 0.73 -14.94
CA THR A 228 1.37 -0.03 -16.08
C THR A 228 2.88 -0.28 -15.98
N LEU A 229 3.63 0.74 -15.60
CA LEU A 229 5.07 0.64 -15.41
C LEU A 229 5.43 -0.35 -14.29
N ALA A 230 4.76 -0.28 -13.15
CA ALA A 230 4.95 -1.21 -12.04
C ALA A 230 4.71 -2.66 -12.50
N ALA A 231 3.62 -2.89 -13.22
CA ALA A 231 3.31 -4.20 -13.79
C ALA A 231 4.40 -4.70 -14.73
N SER A 232 4.92 -3.84 -15.63
CA SER A 232 5.96 -4.23 -16.59
C SER A 232 7.24 -4.75 -15.94
N PHE A 233 7.61 -4.23 -14.77
CA PHE A 233 8.71 -4.76 -13.98
C PHE A 233 8.36 -6.07 -13.27
N LEU A 234 7.17 -6.17 -12.70
CA LEU A 234 6.77 -7.27 -11.82
C LEU A 234 6.39 -8.56 -12.58
N VAL A 235 5.96 -8.48 -13.83
CA VAL A 235 5.62 -9.68 -14.64
C VAL A 235 6.84 -10.45 -15.10
N ARG A 236 8.01 -9.83 -15.14
CA ARG A 236 9.23 -10.43 -15.65
C ARG A 236 9.74 -11.54 -14.71
N ASP A 237 10.24 -12.62 -15.27
CA ASP A 237 10.87 -13.70 -14.53
C ASP A 237 12.16 -13.25 -13.85
N ASP A 238 12.93 -12.38 -14.52
CA ASP A 238 14.16 -11.78 -14.02
C ASP A 238 13.94 -10.44 -13.28
N GLY A 239 12.68 -10.01 -13.15
CA GLY A 239 12.27 -8.74 -12.56
C GLY A 239 12.22 -8.72 -11.03
N PRO A 240 11.94 -7.53 -10.44
CA PRO A 240 11.73 -7.40 -9.01
C PRO A 240 10.46 -8.14 -8.56
N ARG A 241 10.44 -8.52 -7.28
CA ARG A 241 9.27 -9.13 -6.63
C ARG A 241 8.57 -8.19 -5.67
N ILE A 242 9.24 -7.10 -5.32
CA ILE A 242 8.73 -6.06 -4.45
C ILE A 242 8.79 -4.73 -5.22
N ALA A 243 7.70 -3.98 -5.22
CA ALA A 243 7.66 -2.63 -5.76
C ALA A 243 7.10 -1.65 -4.72
N MET A 244 7.63 -0.42 -4.73
CA MET A 244 7.08 0.67 -3.94
C MET A 244 6.79 1.86 -4.83
N LEU A 245 5.59 2.43 -4.64
CA LEU A 245 5.10 3.63 -5.31
C LEU A 245 4.65 4.65 -4.27
N GLU A 246 4.64 5.91 -4.67
CA GLU A 246 4.19 7.02 -3.85
C GLU A 246 3.09 7.79 -4.59
N THR A 247 2.08 8.22 -3.85
CA THR A 247 1.06 9.15 -4.31
C THR A 247 1.01 10.33 -3.35
N GLU A 248 0.91 11.54 -3.88
CA GLU A 248 0.99 12.79 -3.12
C GLU A 248 -0.31 13.60 -3.20
N GLY A 249 -0.41 14.68 -2.44
CA GLY A 249 -1.53 15.60 -2.50
C GLY A 249 -2.74 15.23 -1.63
N TRP A 250 -2.54 14.33 -0.65
CA TRP A 250 -3.60 13.89 0.26
C TRP A 250 -3.82 14.85 1.45
N ASP A 251 -2.94 15.84 1.64
CA ASP A 251 -3.06 16.84 2.70
C ASP A 251 -4.10 17.91 2.35
N THR A 252 -5.37 17.61 2.66
CA THR A 252 -6.54 18.35 2.19
C THR A 252 -7.17 19.22 3.29
N HIS A 253 -6.44 20.25 3.73
CA HIS A 253 -6.96 21.22 4.72
C HIS A 253 -8.04 22.14 4.16
N SER A 254 -8.20 22.27 2.84
CA SER A 254 -9.20 23.11 2.20
C SER A 254 -9.67 22.52 0.87
N GLY A 255 -10.93 22.77 0.49
CA GLY A 255 -11.51 22.32 -0.76
C GLY A 255 -11.40 20.79 -0.96
N GLN A 256 -11.53 20.04 0.12
CA GLN A 256 -11.22 18.62 0.17
C GLN A 256 -12.06 17.78 -0.79
N ALA A 257 -13.35 18.07 -0.94
CA ALA A 257 -14.25 17.25 -1.77
C ALA A 257 -13.69 17.04 -3.19
N GLY A 258 -13.34 18.12 -3.89
CA GLY A 258 -12.79 18.04 -5.24
C GLY A 258 -11.38 17.43 -5.27
N ARG A 259 -10.52 17.77 -4.31
CA ARG A 259 -9.15 17.25 -4.21
C ARG A 259 -9.16 15.74 -3.97
N MET A 260 -9.94 15.26 -3.00
CA MET A 260 -10.05 13.83 -2.71
C MET A 260 -10.64 13.05 -3.88
N ALA A 261 -11.68 13.58 -4.54
CA ALA A 261 -12.25 12.95 -5.72
C ALA A 261 -11.19 12.77 -6.83
N SER A 262 -10.35 13.78 -7.06
CA SER A 262 -9.24 13.71 -8.03
C SER A 262 -8.18 12.68 -7.61
N GLN A 263 -7.74 12.70 -6.35
CA GLN A 263 -6.72 11.79 -5.84
C GLN A 263 -7.20 10.33 -5.83
N LEU A 264 -8.45 10.09 -5.40
CA LEU A 264 -9.05 8.76 -5.41
C LEU A 264 -9.23 8.24 -6.84
N LYS A 265 -9.62 9.10 -7.79
CA LYS A 265 -9.67 8.73 -9.21
C LYS A 265 -8.28 8.35 -9.76
N GLY A 266 -7.25 9.08 -9.36
CA GLY A 266 -5.86 8.74 -9.70
C GLY A 266 -5.44 7.40 -9.12
N LEU A 267 -5.71 7.15 -7.84
CA LEU A 267 -5.42 5.88 -7.19
C LEU A 267 -6.17 4.71 -7.85
N ASP A 268 -7.44 4.89 -8.17
CA ASP A 268 -8.27 3.91 -8.87
C ASP A 268 -7.69 3.54 -10.24
N ALA A 269 -7.26 4.55 -11.02
CA ALA A 269 -6.62 4.36 -12.32
C ALA A 269 -5.27 3.64 -12.19
N LEU A 270 -4.46 3.97 -11.18
CA LEU A 270 -3.19 3.29 -10.90
C LEU A 270 -3.42 1.80 -10.58
N LEU A 271 -4.35 1.52 -9.67
CA LEU A 271 -4.65 0.15 -9.23
C LEU A 271 -5.26 -0.70 -10.36
N GLY A 272 -6.15 -0.12 -11.17
CA GLY A 272 -6.72 -0.79 -12.32
C GLY A 272 -5.70 -1.09 -13.41
N ALA A 273 -4.81 -0.14 -13.70
CA ALA A 273 -3.73 -0.34 -14.67
C ALA A 273 -2.71 -1.37 -14.18
N LEU A 274 -2.37 -1.35 -12.89
CA LEU A 274 -1.50 -2.35 -12.25
C LEU A 274 -2.11 -3.76 -12.37
N ARG A 275 -3.38 -3.93 -12.00
CA ARG A 275 -4.10 -5.21 -12.10
C ARG A 275 -4.11 -5.74 -13.55
N THR A 276 -4.50 -4.88 -14.48
CA THR A 276 -4.56 -5.22 -15.91
C THR A 276 -3.19 -5.62 -16.45
N GLY A 277 -2.15 -4.84 -16.14
CA GLY A 277 -0.80 -5.09 -16.61
C GLY A 277 -0.15 -6.32 -15.98
N LEU A 278 -0.53 -6.71 -14.77
CA LEU A 278 -0.05 -7.94 -14.12
C LEU A 278 -0.67 -9.22 -14.71
N GLY A 279 -1.86 -9.15 -15.31
CA GLY A 279 -2.51 -10.33 -15.89
C GLY A 279 -2.55 -11.51 -14.90
N ASP A 280 -2.08 -12.69 -15.33
CA ASP A 280 -2.04 -13.90 -14.49
C ASP A 280 -1.16 -13.75 -13.22
N THR A 281 -0.20 -12.83 -13.24
CA THR A 281 0.65 -12.53 -12.09
C THR A 281 -0.17 -11.91 -10.95
N TRP A 282 -1.32 -11.29 -11.23
CA TRP A 282 -2.22 -10.77 -10.21
C TRP A 282 -2.67 -11.83 -9.20
N ALA A 283 -2.88 -13.07 -9.64
CA ALA A 283 -3.28 -14.19 -8.76
C ALA A 283 -2.27 -14.48 -7.63
N ARG A 284 -1.03 -14.02 -7.76
CA ARG A 284 0.05 -14.18 -6.76
C ARG A 284 0.60 -12.86 -6.24
N THR A 285 -0.12 -11.77 -6.49
CA THR A 285 0.23 -10.41 -6.06
C THR A 285 -0.57 -10.00 -4.83
N THR A 286 0.07 -9.26 -3.94
CA THR A 286 -0.55 -8.52 -2.85
C THR A 286 -0.12 -7.06 -2.95
N VAL A 287 -1.09 -6.16 -2.92
CA VAL A 287 -0.89 -4.70 -2.91
C VAL A 287 -1.37 -4.18 -1.56
N LEU A 288 -0.54 -3.41 -0.88
CA LEU A 288 -0.90 -2.65 0.31
C LEU A 288 -0.91 -1.16 -0.02
N VAL A 289 -2.04 -0.50 0.22
CA VAL A 289 -2.16 0.96 0.18
C VAL A 289 -2.36 1.46 1.59
N ALA A 290 -1.54 2.40 2.04
CA ALA A 290 -1.62 2.98 3.39
C ALA A 290 -1.17 4.44 3.40
N THR A 291 -1.54 5.15 4.46
CA THR A 291 -1.13 6.52 4.74
C THR A 291 -0.55 6.62 6.14
N GLU A 292 0.23 7.66 6.42
CA GLU A 292 0.98 7.82 7.67
C GLU A 292 0.10 8.00 8.92
N PHE A 293 -1.05 8.68 8.78
CA PHE A 293 -2.10 8.85 9.78
C PHE A 293 -3.39 9.32 9.11
N GLY A 294 -4.49 9.46 9.87
CA GLY A 294 -5.79 9.87 9.36
C GLY A 294 -6.06 11.37 9.49
N ARG A 295 -7.32 11.74 9.28
CA ARG A 295 -7.83 13.11 9.37
C ARG A 295 -8.85 13.22 10.49
N THR A 296 -9.15 14.45 10.94
CA THR A 296 -10.22 14.71 11.92
C THR A 296 -11.56 14.18 11.43
N ALA A 297 -12.40 13.70 12.35
CA ALA A 297 -13.74 13.23 12.02
C ALA A 297 -14.64 14.36 11.53
N ALA A 298 -14.53 15.54 12.14
CA ALA A 298 -15.26 16.72 11.73
C ALA A 298 -14.56 17.47 10.58
N ALA A 299 -15.37 18.10 9.72
CA ALA A 299 -14.87 19.08 8.77
C ALA A 299 -14.38 20.34 9.50
N ASN A 300 -13.37 21.02 8.96
CA ASN A 300 -12.89 22.30 9.44
C ASN A 300 -13.61 23.49 8.75
N GLY A 301 -13.28 24.71 9.15
CA GLY A 301 -13.92 25.93 8.62
C GLY A 301 -13.54 26.31 7.17
N THR A 302 -12.66 25.54 6.51
CA THR A 302 -12.17 25.82 5.13
C THR A 302 -12.61 24.78 4.11
N GLY A 303 -13.59 23.94 4.46
CA GLY A 303 -14.07 22.86 3.59
C GLY A 303 -13.05 21.73 3.41
N GLY A 304 -12.29 21.45 4.46
CA GLY A 304 -11.33 20.35 4.54
C GLY A 304 -11.37 19.68 5.90
N THR A 305 -10.28 19.02 6.25
CA THR A 305 -10.08 18.40 7.57
C THR A 305 -8.67 18.66 8.07
N ASP A 306 -8.45 18.58 9.37
CA ASP A 306 -7.13 18.70 9.94
C ASP A 306 -6.50 17.31 10.19
N HIS A 307 -5.23 17.27 10.59
CA HIS A 307 -4.55 16.02 10.89
C HIS A 307 -5.24 15.30 12.06
N GLY A 308 -5.49 14.02 11.89
CA GLY A 308 -6.16 13.14 12.85
C GLY A 308 -5.38 11.85 13.08
N THR A 309 -6.07 10.76 13.39
CA THR A 309 -5.43 9.51 13.81
C THR A 309 -5.86 8.30 12.98
N GLY A 310 -7.11 7.88 13.10
CA GLY A 310 -7.61 6.69 12.39
C GLY A 310 -7.72 6.92 10.88
N ALA A 311 -7.27 5.95 10.10
CA ALA A 311 -7.23 5.98 8.64
C ALA A 311 -7.86 4.71 8.03
N VAL A 312 -7.75 4.57 6.74
CA VAL A 312 -8.10 3.36 5.97
C VAL A 312 -6.84 2.82 5.30
N ALA A 313 -6.68 1.51 5.34
CA ALA A 313 -5.74 0.80 4.49
C ALA A 313 -6.47 -0.14 3.54
N LEU A 314 -5.92 -0.36 2.35
CA LEU A 314 -6.46 -1.28 1.36
C LEU A 314 -5.45 -2.41 1.14
N LEU A 315 -5.94 -3.65 1.18
CA LEU A 315 -5.20 -4.82 0.72
C LEU A 315 -5.89 -5.35 -0.54
N LEU A 316 -5.14 -5.44 -1.64
CA LEU A 316 -5.67 -5.90 -2.92
C LEU A 316 -4.81 -7.04 -3.47
N GLY A 317 -5.39 -7.87 -4.31
CA GLY A 317 -4.67 -8.91 -5.04
C GLY A 317 -5.42 -10.23 -5.09
N GLY A 318 -5.00 -11.11 -6.00
CA GLY A 318 -5.67 -12.41 -6.19
C GLY A 318 -5.50 -13.40 -5.03
N ARG A 319 -4.57 -13.13 -4.09
CA ARG A 319 -4.39 -13.91 -2.84
C ARG A 319 -5.15 -13.34 -1.64
N VAL A 320 -5.73 -12.15 -1.80
CA VAL A 320 -6.45 -11.49 -0.72
C VAL A 320 -7.82 -12.14 -0.55
N GLN A 321 -8.18 -12.49 0.66
CA GLN A 321 -9.55 -12.90 1.01
C GLN A 321 -10.39 -11.64 1.24
N GLY A 322 -10.75 -10.97 0.16
CA GLY A 322 -11.43 -9.69 0.16
C GLY A 322 -12.96 -9.81 0.09
N GLY A 323 -13.60 -8.81 -0.54
CA GLY A 323 -15.06 -8.68 -0.60
C GLY A 323 -15.68 -8.34 0.76
N ARG A 324 -14.88 -7.73 1.65
CA ARG A 324 -15.31 -7.37 3.01
C ARG A 324 -14.57 -6.15 3.54
N VAL A 325 -15.18 -5.51 4.53
CA VAL A 325 -14.55 -4.48 5.36
C VAL A 325 -14.14 -5.12 6.69
N LEU A 326 -12.89 -4.95 7.08
CA LEU A 326 -12.38 -5.28 8.41
C LEU A 326 -12.37 -4.00 9.23
N ALA A 327 -13.27 -3.90 10.19
CA ALA A 327 -13.35 -2.79 11.11
C ALA A 327 -13.91 -3.29 12.44
N ASP A 328 -13.25 -2.94 13.54
CA ASP A 328 -13.88 -2.86 14.85
C ASP A 328 -14.34 -1.42 15.00
N TRP A 329 -15.56 -1.12 14.49
CA TRP A 329 -16.00 0.24 14.29
C TRP A 329 -16.30 0.93 15.63
N PRO A 330 -15.56 1.99 16.01
CA PRO A 330 -15.74 2.63 17.31
C PRO A 330 -16.94 3.56 17.37
N GLY A 331 -17.49 3.96 16.21
CA GLY A 331 -18.49 5.03 16.10
C GLY A 331 -17.85 6.41 15.93
N LEU A 332 -18.71 7.39 15.61
CA LEU A 332 -18.32 8.79 15.41
C LEU A 332 -19.00 9.76 16.39
N ASP A 333 -19.73 9.30 17.39
CA ASP A 333 -20.23 10.16 18.46
C ASP A 333 -19.06 10.64 19.33
N THR A 334 -19.23 11.78 19.99
CA THR A 334 -18.13 12.45 20.72
C THR A 334 -17.41 11.54 21.72
N PRO A 335 -18.06 10.67 22.50
CA PRO A 335 -17.36 9.75 23.41
C PRO A 335 -16.56 8.67 22.71
N ALA A 336 -16.92 8.30 21.47
CA ALA A 336 -16.21 7.30 20.70
C ALA A 336 -14.94 7.85 20.04
N LEU A 337 -14.89 9.15 19.79
CA LEU A 337 -13.72 9.79 19.19
C LEU A 337 -12.54 9.86 20.18
N LEU A 338 -11.34 9.71 19.64
CA LEU A 338 -10.11 9.98 20.37
C LEU A 338 -9.99 11.50 20.58
N ASP A 339 -9.84 11.93 21.83
CA ASP A 339 -9.81 13.33 22.24
C ASP A 339 -11.05 14.15 21.76
N GLY A 340 -12.20 13.46 21.56
CA GLY A 340 -13.44 14.08 21.06
C GLY A 340 -13.35 14.61 19.62
N ARG A 341 -12.34 14.21 18.84
CA ARG A 341 -11.96 14.84 17.58
C ARG A 341 -11.61 13.85 16.47
N ASP A 342 -10.79 12.86 16.77
CA ASP A 342 -10.22 11.96 15.77
C ASP A 342 -10.93 10.62 15.74
N LEU A 343 -11.05 9.98 14.58
CA LEU A 343 -11.45 8.59 14.52
C LEU A 343 -10.49 7.77 15.38
N ARG A 344 -11.04 7.09 16.39
CA ARG A 344 -10.27 6.22 17.28
C ARG A 344 -9.76 5.01 16.50
N PRO A 345 -8.44 4.76 16.43
CA PRO A 345 -7.95 3.53 15.84
C PRO A 345 -8.26 2.34 16.75
N THR A 346 -8.79 1.29 16.15
CA THR A 346 -9.10 0.02 16.81
C THR A 346 -8.22 -1.12 16.29
N LEU A 347 -7.58 -0.88 15.14
CA LEU A 347 -6.62 -1.77 14.49
C LEU A 347 -5.29 -1.05 14.29
N GLY A 348 -4.16 -1.75 14.52
CA GLY A 348 -2.81 -1.22 14.34
C GLY A 348 -1.73 -2.00 15.05
#